data_082cc24204f04ebf1a5d49ac11b4bf8e
#
_entry.id   082cc24204f04ebf1a5d49ac11b4bf8e
#
_cell.length_a   1.000
_cell.length_b   1.000
_cell.length_c   1.000
_cell.angle_alpha   90.00
_cell.angle_beta   90.00
_cell.angle_gamma   90.00
#
_symmetry.space_group_name_H-M   'P 1'
#
loop_
_entity.id
_entity.type
_entity.pdbx_description
1 polymer ?
#
loop_
_entity_poly.entity_id
_entity_poly.type
_entity_poly.pdbx_seq_one_letter_code
_entity_poly.pdbx_strand_id
1 'polypeptide(L)'
;MSSPLPSERRIFTDPETGARVTQWTSSPALDRPLYFTSPSVTRDDRWLVFLSERDGGSPNFFAIERASGLIHRLTNNTQGSLASYCYPSENRSGIGKSSPCLDPDRNILYYIKGYEFWRVSLDGDRVPQKLATLPAGWWTAFTHVSADGRWLCVPCTHPDAFLPGQSTQWEQLDTVYPLLKDKGLVSRIYLIETATGRSRILAELPFWVTHVNFAPDDSDKLLVNSEGPQSSRHGSPPRIWCVESDGSHHPLFEQNGMRVNHENFARDQPWIIYHGGYEKNGEARRRNFVAARDWTGSPIFEYALEDLPLMHATPMNNPRWSVVDTPEHIAMICPDAQNRSALIPLCRHHSREGFGANQDHHCHPLQTLAGGGVVFASNREGEANVYEVHL
;
A
#
# COMPACT_ATOMS: atom_id res chain seq x y z
N MET A 1 -13.79 -19.66 -17.78
CA MET A 1 -13.24 -18.29 -17.79
C MET A 1 -13.83 -17.50 -18.93
N SER A 2 -14.11 -16.20 -18.71
CA SER A 2 -14.48 -15.28 -19.80
C SER A 2 -13.26 -15.06 -20.70
N SER A 3 -13.50 -14.79 -22.00
CA SER A 3 -12.45 -14.34 -22.90
C SER A 3 -11.78 -13.07 -22.35
N PRO A 4 -10.49 -12.86 -22.60
CA PRO A 4 -9.82 -11.63 -22.19
C PRO A 4 -10.47 -10.41 -22.86
N LEU A 5 -10.48 -9.29 -22.16
CA LEU A 5 -10.90 -8.02 -22.72
C LEU A 5 -9.79 -7.45 -23.64
N PRO A 6 -10.14 -6.64 -24.64
CA PRO A 6 -9.16 -6.01 -25.52
C PRO A 6 -8.23 -5.07 -24.75
N SER A 7 -7.07 -4.81 -25.34
CA SER A 7 -6.12 -3.83 -24.80
C SER A 7 -6.72 -2.42 -24.82
N GLU A 8 -6.58 -1.72 -23.69
CA GLU A 8 -6.90 -0.30 -23.54
C GLU A 8 -5.63 0.58 -23.57
N ARG A 9 -4.48 -0.04 -23.80
CA ARG A 9 -3.17 0.59 -23.74
C ARG A 9 -3.02 1.77 -24.70
N ARG A 10 -2.59 2.91 -24.16
CA ARG A 10 -2.18 4.10 -24.90
C ARG A 10 -0.79 4.53 -24.46
N ILE A 11 0.01 5.05 -25.40
CA ILE A 11 1.36 5.53 -25.11
C ILE A 11 1.45 6.98 -25.57
N PHE A 12 2.01 7.82 -24.71
CA PHE A 12 2.24 9.23 -25.01
C PHE A 12 3.52 9.74 -24.33
N THR A 13 3.95 10.92 -24.71
CA THR A 13 5.08 11.61 -24.09
C THR A 13 4.54 12.68 -23.15
N ASP A 14 5.03 12.72 -21.92
CA ASP A 14 4.74 13.81 -20.99
C ASP A 14 5.35 15.12 -21.53
N PRO A 15 4.56 16.18 -21.76
CA PRO A 15 5.05 17.38 -22.44
C PRO A 15 6.02 18.21 -21.59
N GLU A 16 6.04 18.03 -20.28
CA GLU A 16 6.89 18.78 -19.37
C GLU A 16 8.25 18.11 -19.18
N THR A 17 8.26 16.80 -18.96
CA THR A 17 9.48 16.05 -18.66
C THR A 17 10.08 15.36 -19.88
N GLY A 18 9.31 15.18 -20.95
CA GLY A 18 9.69 14.38 -22.09
C GLY A 18 9.64 12.86 -21.86
N ALA A 19 9.23 12.42 -20.68
CA ALA A 19 9.16 11.01 -20.34
C ALA A 19 8.05 10.29 -21.12
N ARG A 20 8.32 9.04 -21.50
CA ARG A 20 7.32 8.16 -22.08
C ARG A 20 6.39 7.67 -20.98
N VAL A 21 5.07 7.79 -21.20
CA VAL A 21 4.03 7.32 -20.29
C VAL A 21 3.14 6.32 -21.02
N THR A 22 2.89 5.18 -20.37
CA THR A 22 1.87 4.21 -20.79
C THR A 22 0.66 4.34 -19.89
N GLN A 23 -0.50 4.62 -20.46
CA GLN A 23 -1.80 4.40 -19.85
C GLN A 23 -2.20 2.96 -20.12
N TRP A 24 -2.39 2.18 -19.08
CA TRP A 24 -2.73 0.76 -19.18
C TRP A 24 -4.22 0.49 -19.24
N THR A 25 -5.02 1.33 -18.58
CA THR A 25 -6.49 1.25 -18.56
C THR A 25 -7.11 2.58 -18.95
N SER A 26 -8.27 2.55 -19.60
CA SER A 26 -9.02 3.72 -20.03
C SER A 26 -10.53 3.52 -19.87
N SER A 27 -10.93 2.68 -18.94
CA SER A 27 -12.30 2.45 -18.55
C SER A 27 -12.90 3.73 -17.92
N PRO A 28 -14.21 3.99 -18.11
CA PRO A 28 -14.90 5.05 -17.36
C PRO A 28 -15.14 4.69 -15.88
N ALA A 29 -14.87 3.43 -15.48
CA ALA A 29 -14.96 2.98 -14.10
C ALA A 29 -13.61 3.16 -13.40
N LEU A 30 -13.63 3.09 -12.06
CA LEU A 30 -12.43 3.11 -11.25
C LEU A 30 -11.52 1.93 -11.58
N ASP A 31 -10.29 2.23 -11.98
CA ASP A 31 -9.18 1.28 -12.13
C ASP A 31 -7.97 1.80 -11.36
N ARG A 32 -7.35 1.00 -10.49
CA ARG A 32 -6.16 1.42 -9.76
C ARG A 32 -5.21 0.26 -9.51
N PRO A 33 -3.88 0.52 -9.43
CA PRO A 33 -2.91 -0.49 -9.04
C PRO A 33 -3.16 -0.96 -7.60
N LEU A 34 -2.49 -1.99 -7.17
CA LEU A 34 -2.46 -2.39 -5.77
C LEU A 34 -1.85 -1.27 -4.92
N TYR A 35 -2.14 -1.29 -3.64
CA TYR A 35 -1.57 -0.32 -2.73
C TYR A 35 -0.03 -0.47 -2.67
N PHE A 36 0.69 0.61 -2.51
CA PHE A 36 2.15 0.65 -2.65
C PHE A 36 2.94 -0.27 -1.69
N THR A 37 2.31 -0.84 -0.68
CA THR A 37 2.92 -1.88 0.16
C THR A 37 3.06 -3.23 -0.54
N SER A 38 2.42 -3.39 -1.70
CA SER A 38 2.50 -4.58 -2.54
C SER A 38 2.86 -4.20 -3.97
N PRO A 39 3.75 -4.91 -4.65
CA PRO A 39 3.97 -4.70 -6.08
C PRO A 39 2.69 -4.99 -6.86
N SER A 40 2.45 -4.19 -7.92
CA SER A 40 1.37 -4.45 -8.88
C SER A 40 1.85 -5.24 -10.10
N VAL A 41 3.16 -5.31 -10.30
CA VAL A 41 3.78 -5.97 -11.45
C VAL A 41 4.60 -7.16 -10.97
N THR A 42 4.47 -8.30 -11.67
CA THR A 42 5.24 -9.50 -11.38
C THR A 42 6.73 -9.29 -11.67
N ARG A 43 7.61 -10.09 -11.04
CA ARG A 43 9.07 -9.91 -11.17
C ARG A 43 9.57 -10.17 -12.59
N ASP A 44 8.92 -11.07 -13.32
CA ASP A 44 9.19 -11.34 -14.73
C ASP A 44 8.65 -10.26 -15.68
N ASP A 45 8.08 -9.18 -15.14
CA ASP A 45 7.47 -8.05 -15.87
C ASP A 45 6.31 -8.45 -16.79
N ARG A 46 5.74 -9.64 -16.61
CA ARG A 46 4.70 -10.17 -17.49
C ARG A 46 3.31 -9.65 -17.16
N TRP A 47 2.95 -9.57 -15.88
CA TRP A 47 1.61 -9.24 -15.44
C TRP A 47 1.57 -7.93 -14.67
N LEU A 48 0.58 -7.09 -14.96
CA LEU A 48 0.19 -5.94 -14.15
C LEU A 48 -1.18 -6.20 -13.54
N VAL A 49 -1.24 -6.33 -12.22
CA VAL A 49 -2.48 -6.57 -11.47
C VAL A 49 -3.08 -5.24 -11.03
N PHE A 50 -4.39 -5.12 -11.16
CA PHE A 50 -5.12 -3.93 -10.72
C PHE A 50 -6.51 -4.27 -10.21
N LEU A 51 -7.08 -3.38 -9.41
CA LEU A 51 -8.48 -3.42 -8.98
C LEU A 51 -9.31 -2.59 -9.94
N SER A 52 -10.50 -3.08 -10.28
CA SER A 52 -11.45 -2.38 -11.15
C SER A 52 -12.89 -2.54 -10.68
N GLU A 53 -13.68 -1.50 -10.88
CA GLU A 53 -15.13 -1.50 -10.65
C GLU A 53 -15.94 -1.54 -11.97
N ARG A 54 -15.29 -1.90 -13.09
CA ARG A 54 -15.89 -1.95 -14.44
C ARG A 54 -17.08 -2.91 -14.58
N ASP A 55 -17.24 -3.84 -13.67
CA ASP A 55 -18.30 -4.85 -13.68
C ASP A 55 -19.48 -4.45 -12.78
N GLY A 56 -20.09 -3.31 -13.03
CA GLY A 56 -21.29 -2.88 -12.32
C GLY A 56 -21.03 -2.30 -10.92
N GLY A 57 -19.85 -1.72 -10.69
CA GLY A 57 -19.52 -1.01 -9.46
C GLY A 57 -19.07 -1.89 -8.28
N SER A 58 -19.02 -3.21 -8.44
CA SER A 58 -18.41 -4.09 -7.45
C SER A 58 -16.91 -4.26 -7.76
N PRO A 59 -16.00 -4.08 -6.79
CA PRO A 59 -14.59 -4.24 -7.03
C PRO A 59 -14.24 -5.68 -7.41
N ASN A 60 -13.42 -5.81 -8.43
CA ASN A 60 -12.85 -7.07 -8.91
C ASN A 60 -11.38 -6.87 -9.24
N PHE A 61 -10.59 -7.95 -9.20
CA PHE A 61 -9.20 -7.94 -9.63
C PHE A 61 -9.07 -8.40 -11.07
N PHE A 62 -8.17 -7.73 -11.79
CA PHE A 62 -7.81 -8.03 -13.16
C PHE A 62 -6.29 -8.04 -13.30
N ALA A 63 -5.80 -8.71 -14.35
CA ALA A 63 -4.40 -8.69 -14.73
C ALA A 63 -4.28 -8.30 -16.21
N ILE A 64 -3.37 -7.39 -16.51
CA ILE A 64 -2.95 -7.06 -17.87
C ILE A 64 -1.74 -7.92 -18.22
N GLU A 65 -1.80 -8.66 -19.32
CA GLU A 65 -0.60 -9.21 -19.93
C GLU A 65 0.15 -8.07 -20.63
N ARG A 66 1.28 -7.65 -20.06
CA ARG A 66 1.95 -6.39 -20.45
C ARG A 66 2.42 -6.39 -21.90
N ALA A 67 2.82 -7.54 -22.44
CA ALA A 67 3.24 -7.67 -23.83
C ALA A 67 2.11 -7.37 -24.82
N SER A 68 0.96 -8.03 -24.64
CA SER A 68 -0.22 -7.89 -25.53
C SER A 68 -1.13 -6.74 -25.15
N GLY A 69 -1.17 -6.34 -23.89
CA GLY A 69 -2.13 -5.42 -23.29
C GLY A 69 -3.49 -6.04 -23.02
N LEU A 70 -3.68 -7.33 -23.25
CA LEU A 70 -4.94 -8.03 -22.99
C LEU A 70 -5.25 -8.04 -21.49
N ILE A 71 -6.53 -7.83 -21.15
CA ILE A 71 -6.99 -7.73 -19.78
C ILE A 71 -7.74 -9.00 -19.39
N HIS A 72 -7.25 -9.67 -18.37
CA HIS A 72 -7.81 -10.92 -17.85
C HIS A 72 -8.49 -10.68 -16.51
N ARG A 73 -9.74 -11.13 -16.39
CA ARG A 73 -10.46 -11.10 -15.12
C ARG A 73 -9.97 -12.20 -14.18
N LEU A 74 -9.70 -11.86 -12.94
CA LEU A 74 -9.20 -12.77 -11.91
C LEU A 74 -10.28 -13.17 -10.90
N THR A 75 -11.28 -12.30 -10.64
CA THR A 75 -12.30 -12.52 -9.63
C THR A 75 -13.72 -12.26 -10.18
N ASN A 76 -14.73 -12.79 -9.51
CA ASN A 76 -16.13 -12.54 -9.83
C ASN A 76 -16.88 -12.14 -8.55
N ASN A 77 -16.73 -10.89 -8.14
CA ASN A 77 -17.41 -10.32 -6.99
C ASN A 77 -18.61 -9.47 -7.43
N THR A 78 -19.75 -9.71 -6.80
CA THR A 78 -21.00 -8.97 -7.02
C THR A 78 -21.56 -8.40 -5.73
N GLN A 79 -20.78 -8.43 -4.64
CA GLN A 79 -21.22 -8.10 -3.29
C GLN A 79 -20.67 -6.76 -2.79
N GLY A 80 -20.11 -5.94 -3.68
CA GLY A 80 -19.55 -4.65 -3.31
C GLY A 80 -18.22 -4.76 -2.54
N SER A 81 -17.88 -3.71 -1.81
CA SER A 81 -16.64 -3.56 -1.04
C SER A 81 -16.82 -4.00 0.39
N LEU A 82 -15.89 -4.83 0.90
CA LEU A 82 -15.81 -5.15 2.32
C LEU A 82 -15.35 -3.92 3.13
N ALA A 83 -15.87 -3.76 4.32
CA ALA A 83 -15.43 -2.72 5.26
C ALA A 83 -13.94 -2.84 5.56
N SER A 84 -13.22 -1.73 5.43
CA SER A 84 -11.78 -1.63 5.72
C SER A 84 -11.40 -0.19 6.07
N TYR A 85 -10.16 0.01 6.51
CA TYR A 85 -9.66 1.33 6.92
C TYR A 85 -9.77 2.39 5.80
N CYS A 86 -9.13 2.13 4.68
CA CYS A 86 -9.03 3.12 3.60
C CYS A 86 -10.31 3.23 2.76
N TYR A 87 -11.15 2.22 2.84
CA TYR A 87 -12.39 2.11 2.08
C TYR A 87 -13.54 1.81 3.03
N PRO A 88 -13.98 2.82 3.81
CA PRO A 88 -15.05 2.65 4.78
C PRO A 88 -16.32 2.12 4.11
N SER A 89 -16.88 1.09 4.70
CA SER A 89 -18.12 0.48 4.24
C SER A 89 -18.77 -0.24 5.41
N GLU A 90 -20.09 -0.20 5.53
CA GLU A 90 -20.83 -1.02 6.49
C GLU A 90 -20.95 -2.48 6.02
N ASN A 91 -20.61 -2.75 4.76
CA ASN A 91 -20.73 -4.07 4.17
C ASN A 91 -19.72 -5.04 4.79
N ARG A 92 -20.20 -6.20 5.22
CA ARG A 92 -19.39 -7.32 5.76
C ARG A 92 -19.15 -8.44 4.75
N SER A 93 -19.44 -8.17 3.49
CA SER A 93 -19.21 -9.08 2.36
C SER A 93 -18.50 -8.34 1.22
N GLY A 94 -18.19 -9.05 0.15
CA GLY A 94 -17.47 -8.48 -0.98
C GLY A 94 -15.95 -8.47 -0.82
N ILE A 95 -15.26 -7.81 -1.73
CA ILE A 95 -13.79 -7.76 -1.76
C ILE A 95 -13.27 -6.62 -0.88
N GLY A 96 -12.25 -6.93 -0.08
CA GLY A 96 -11.48 -5.93 0.66
C GLY A 96 -10.56 -5.16 -0.30
N LYS A 97 -10.88 -3.90 -0.60
CA LYS A 97 -10.12 -3.06 -1.55
C LYS A 97 -8.70 -2.74 -1.07
N SER A 98 -8.45 -2.74 0.24
CA SER A 98 -7.13 -2.51 0.83
C SER A 98 -6.31 -3.79 1.06
N SER A 99 -6.92 -4.96 0.94
CA SER A 99 -6.32 -6.23 1.37
C SER A 99 -5.51 -7.00 0.33
N PRO A 100 -5.50 -6.68 -0.99
CA PRO A 100 -4.76 -7.52 -1.92
C PRO A 100 -3.25 -7.37 -1.74
N CYS A 101 -2.53 -8.48 -1.86
CA CYS A 101 -1.09 -8.49 -2.04
C CYS A 101 -0.68 -9.50 -3.12
N LEU A 102 0.34 -9.14 -3.89
CA LEU A 102 0.89 -9.97 -4.97
C LEU A 102 2.17 -10.65 -4.49
N ASP A 103 2.24 -11.97 -4.66
CA ASP A 103 3.51 -12.70 -4.69
C ASP A 103 4.07 -12.54 -6.11
N PRO A 104 5.05 -11.66 -6.32
CA PRO A 104 5.52 -11.32 -7.65
C PRO A 104 6.41 -12.40 -8.26
N ASP A 105 6.95 -13.30 -7.43
CA ASP A 105 7.86 -14.37 -7.86
C ASP A 105 7.10 -15.63 -8.27
N ARG A 106 5.91 -15.85 -7.68
CA ARG A 106 5.05 -17.02 -7.94
C ARG A 106 3.83 -16.69 -8.78
N ASN A 107 3.65 -15.42 -9.17
CA ASN A 107 2.51 -14.93 -9.94
C ASN A 107 1.17 -15.27 -9.27
N ILE A 108 1.07 -15.04 -7.95
CA ILE A 108 -0.14 -15.33 -7.16
C ILE A 108 -0.65 -14.04 -6.52
N LEU A 109 -1.91 -13.71 -6.80
CA LEU A 109 -2.62 -12.67 -6.08
C LEU A 109 -3.35 -13.28 -4.89
N TYR A 110 -3.17 -12.68 -3.73
CA TYR A 110 -3.92 -12.95 -2.50
C TYR A 110 -4.88 -11.80 -2.20
N TYR A 111 -6.08 -12.12 -1.69
CA TYR A 111 -7.09 -11.11 -1.38
C TYR A 111 -8.10 -11.63 -0.36
N ILE A 112 -8.84 -10.70 0.26
CA ILE A 112 -9.94 -11.01 1.19
C ILE A 112 -11.27 -10.78 0.49
N LYS A 113 -12.19 -11.74 0.65
CA LYS A 113 -13.60 -11.62 0.27
C LYS A 113 -14.47 -12.06 1.46
N GLY A 114 -15.27 -11.16 1.98
CA GLY A 114 -15.97 -11.38 3.24
C GLY A 114 -14.99 -11.67 4.37
N TYR A 115 -15.16 -12.81 5.05
CA TYR A 115 -14.23 -13.28 6.09
C TYR A 115 -13.31 -14.40 5.60
N GLU A 116 -13.09 -14.48 4.30
CA GLU A 116 -12.30 -15.53 3.71
C GLU A 116 -11.08 -14.95 2.99
N PHE A 117 -9.95 -15.61 3.19
CA PHE A 117 -8.72 -15.31 2.46
C PHE A 117 -8.65 -16.22 1.23
N TRP A 118 -8.42 -15.61 0.08
CA TRP A 118 -8.43 -16.29 -1.22
C TRP A 118 -7.09 -16.06 -1.93
N ARG A 119 -6.76 -16.97 -2.83
CA ARG A 119 -5.66 -16.81 -3.78
C ARG A 119 -6.11 -17.10 -5.21
N VAL A 120 -5.44 -16.48 -6.17
CA VAL A 120 -5.61 -16.78 -7.59
C VAL A 120 -4.25 -16.70 -8.29
N SER A 121 -3.90 -17.76 -9.06
CA SER A 121 -2.70 -17.73 -9.91
C SER A 121 -2.98 -16.84 -11.12
N LEU A 122 -1.99 -16.05 -11.55
CA LEU A 122 -2.04 -15.27 -12.79
C LEU A 122 -1.77 -16.15 -14.01
N ASP A 123 -1.15 -17.32 -13.79
CA ASP A 123 -0.85 -18.31 -14.81
C ASP A 123 -1.89 -19.46 -14.81
N GLY A 124 -2.00 -20.15 -15.93
CA GLY A 124 -2.92 -21.30 -16.08
C GLY A 124 -4.39 -20.88 -15.99
N ASP A 125 -5.17 -21.65 -15.24
CA ASP A 125 -6.64 -21.54 -15.25
C ASP A 125 -7.22 -20.35 -14.51
N ARG A 126 -6.45 -19.62 -13.73
CA ARG A 126 -6.86 -18.44 -12.94
C ARG A 126 -8.14 -18.66 -12.12
N VAL A 127 -8.28 -19.85 -11.54
CA VAL A 127 -9.43 -20.19 -10.71
C VAL A 127 -9.15 -19.78 -9.27
N PRO A 128 -9.95 -18.87 -8.68
CA PRO A 128 -9.80 -18.49 -7.28
C PRO A 128 -9.99 -19.70 -6.36
N GLN A 129 -9.11 -19.80 -5.36
CA GLN A 129 -9.13 -20.86 -4.35
C GLN A 129 -9.20 -20.23 -2.96
N LYS A 130 -10.14 -20.71 -2.14
CA LYS A 130 -10.19 -20.33 -0.72
C LYS A 130 -8.99 -20.94 -0.01
N LEU A 131 -8.29 -20.11 0.77
CA LEU A 131 -7.11 -20.50 1.54
C LEU A 131 -7.41 -20.62 3.03
N ALA A 132 -8.09 -19.64 3.61
CA ALA A 132 -8.34 -19.60 5.05
C ALA A 132 -9.66 -18.88 5.36
N THR A 133 -10.11 -18.99 6.61
CA THR A 133 -11.22 -18.21 7.16
C THR A 133 -10.67 -17.31 8.27
N LEU A 134 -11.01 -16.03 8.23
CA LEU A 134 -10.65 -15.01 9.20
C LEU A 134 -11.73 -14.89 10.30
N PRO A 135 -11.44 -14.27 11.43
CA PRO A 135 -12.43 -14.02 12.46
C PRO A 135 -13.59 -13.15 11.95
N ALA A 136 -14.81 -13.65 12.12
CA ALA A 136 -16.00 -12.92 11.69
C ALA A 136 -16.16 -11.60 12.46
N GLY A 137 -16.51 -10.53 11.76
CA GLY A 137 -16.74 -9.21 12.35
C GLY A 137 -15.49 -8.35 12.56
N TRP A 138 -14.29 -8.91 12.56
CA TRP A 138 -13.06 -8.15 12.71
C TRP A 138 -12.75 -7.37 11.43
N TRP A 139 -12.20 -6.18 11.58
CA TRP A 139 -11.82 -5.33 10.46
C TRP A 139 -10.43 -5.68 9.99
N THR A 140 -10.30 -5.96 8.70
CA THR A 140 -9.01 -6.20 8.05
C THR A 140 -8.48 -4.94 7.39
N ALA A 141 -7.18 -4.94 7.09
CA ALA A 141 -6.53 -3.84 6.37
C ALA A 141 -5.54 -4.39 5.32
N PHE A 142 -4.44 -3.70 5.07
CA PHE A 142 -3.43 -4.11 4.10
C PHE A 142 -2.77 -5.42 4.54
N THR A 143 -2.53 -6.31 3.59
CA THR A 143 -1.89 -7.61 3.83
C THR A 143 -0.55 -7.67 3.11
N HIS A 144 0.29 -8.61 3.51
CA HIS A 144 1.56 -8.81 2.85
C HIS A 144 1.93 -10.29 2.80
N VAL A 145 2.65 -10.72 1.76
CA VAL A 145 3.21 -12.05 1.61
C VAL A 145 4.71 -12.01 1.87
N SER A 146 5.24 -13.01 2.58
CA SER A 146 6.68 -13.13 2.83
C SER A 146 7.46 -13.40 1.53
N ALA A 147 8.72 -12.99 1.47
CA ALA A 147 9.57 -13.17 0.28
C ALA A 147 9.74 -14.64 -0.13
N ASP A 148 9.78 -15.55 0.84
CA ASP A 148 9.81 -17.00 0.60
C ASP A 148 8.45 -17.58 0.17
N GLY A 149 7.38 -16.75 0.18
CA GLY A 149 6.02 -17.12 -0.18
C GLY A 149 5.32 -18.06 0.80
N ARG A 150 5.89 -18.33 1.98
CA ARG A 150 5.33 -19.26 2.96
C ARG A 150 4.22 -18.67 3.81
N TRP A 151 4.30 -17.38 4.09
CA TRP A 151 3.43 -16.72 5.03
C TRP A 151 2.68 -15.54 4.41
N LEU A 152 1.42 -15.43 4.78
CA LEU A 152 0.65 -14.21 4.62
C LEU A 152 0.47 -13.57 5.99
N CYS A 153 0.62 -12.26 6.05
CA CYS A 153 0.35 -11.47 7.23
C CYS A 153 -0.94 -10.66 7.06
N VAL A 154 -1.84 -10.75 8.03
CA VAL A 154 -3.15 -10.11 8.01
C VAL A 154 -3.41 -9.40 9.33
N PRO A 155 -3.50 -8.07 9.37
CA PRO A 155 -3.94 -7.36 10.54
C PRO A 155 -5.47 -7.43 10.65
N CYS A 156 -5.96 -7.73 11.84
CA CYS A 156 -7.38 -7.73 12.15
C CYS A 156 -7.62 -6.92 13.43
N THR A 157 -8.45 -5.89 13.34
CA THR A 157 -8.75 -4.99 14.48
C THR A 157 -10.13 -5.29 15.03
N HIS A 158 -10.25 -5.25 16.37
CA HIS A 158 -11.49 -5.57 17.08
C HIS A 158 -12.65 -4.69 16.60
N PRO A 159 -13.84 -5.26 16.31
CA PRO A 159 -14.96 -4.52 15.71
C PRO A 159 -15.48 -3.37 16.59
N ASP A 160 -15.44 -3.49 17.91
CA ASP A 160 -15.94 -2.47 18.84
C ASP A 160 -15.04 -1.21 18.91
N ALA A 161 -13.93 -1.20 18.16
CA ALA A 161 -13.10 -0.02 17.96
C ALA A 161 -13.64 0.92 16.87
N PHE A 162 -14.59 0.44 16.06
CA PHE A 162 -15.16 1.20 14.95
C PHE A 162 -16.59 1.63 15.28
N LEU A 163 -16.85 2.94 15.18
CA LEU A 163 -18.19 3.47 15.44
C LEU A 163 -19.07 3.29 14.19
N PRO A 164 -20.34 2.93 14.37
CA PRO A 164 -21.31 2.89 13.27
C PRO A 164 -21.45 4.26 12.61
N GLY A 165 -21.64 4.27 11.28
CA GLY A 165 -21.89 5.49 10.52
C GLY A 165 -20.65 6.33 10.19
N GLN A 166 -19.46 5.93 10.62
CA GLN A 166 -18.23 6.58 10.17
C GLN A 166 -17.94 6.20 8.71
N SER A 167 -17.98 7.20 7.82
CA SER A 167 -17.89 7.01 6.37
C SER A 167 -16.55 7.43 5.78
N THR A 168 -15.69 8.08 6.56
CA THR A 168 -14.37 8.53 6.12
C THR A 168 -13.25 7.95 6.95
N GLN A 169 -12.07 7.80 6.33
CA GLN A 169 -10.87 7.37 7.05
C GLN A 169 -10.46 8.36 8.14
N TRP A 170 -10.71 9.65 7.94
CA TRP A 170 -10.35 10.70 8.90
C TRP A 170 -11.14 10.60 10.20
N GLU A 171 -12.46 10.33 10.09
CA GLU A 171 -13.30 10.07 11.27
C GLU A 171 -12.80 8.85 12.04
N GLN A 172 -12.36 7.80 11.32
CA GLN A 172 -11.80 6.59 11.93
C GLN A 172 -10.47 6.86 12.63
N LEU A 173 -9.58 7.68 12.05
CA LEU A 173 -8.30 8.05 12.67
C LEU A 173 -8.46 8.69 14.04
N ASP A 174 -9.46 9.52 14.21
CA ASP A 174 -9.70 10.24 15.48
C ASP A 174 -10.37 9.38 16.54
N THR A 175 -10.99 8.26 16.17
CA THR A 175 -11.84 7.48 17.09
C THR A 175 -11.31 6.09 17.39
N VAL A 176 -10.73 5.39 16.42
CA VAL A 176 -10.35 3.97 16.59
C VAL A 176 -9.26 3.79 17.65
N TYR A 177 -8.20 4.58 17.60
CA TYR A 177 -7.12 4.47 18.59
C TYR A 177 -7.57 4.79 20.03
N PRO A 178 -8.28 5.91 20.30
CA PRO A 178 -8.85 6.14 21.63
C PRO A 178 -9.75 5.00 22.12
N LEU A 179 -10.62 4.46 21.27
CA LEU A 179 -11.51 3.36 21.63
C LEU A 179 -10.76 2.07 21.96
N LEU A 180 -9.72 1.73 21.18
CA LEU A 180 -8.86 0.59 21.49
C LEU A 180 -8.24 0.74 22.89
N LYS A 181 -7.64 1.90 23.16
CA LYS A 181 -7.01 2.21 24.44
C LYS A 181 -8.00 2.17 25.61
N ASP A 182 -9.10 2.89 25.49
CA ASP A 182 -10.06 3.07 26.58
C ASP A 182 -10.81 1.78 26.94
N LYS A 183 -11.04 0.91 25.96
CA LYS A 183 -11.73 -0.37 26.14
C LYS A 183 -10.78 -1.56 26.31
N GLY A 184 -9.47 -1.36 26.26
CA GLY A 184 -8.49 -2.45 26.30
C GLY A 184 -8.62 -3.44 25.15
N LEU A 185 -9.00 -2.94 23.95
CA LEU A 185 -9.13 -3.75 22.75
C LEU A 185 -7.79 -3.84 22.01
N VAL A 186 -7.67 -4.79 21.08
CA VAL A 186 -6.42 -5.04 20.37
C VAL A 186 -6.62 -5.17 18.86
N SER A 187 -5.54 -4.96 18.12
CA SER A 187 -5.35 -5.50 16.78
C SER A 187 -4.56 -6.80 16.87
N ARG A 188 -5.00 -7.83 16.15
CA ARG A 188 -4.33 -9.12 16.02
C ARG A 188 -3.59 -9.20 14.70
N ILE A 189 -2.37 -9.67 14.76
CA ILE A 189 -1.59 -9.99 13.57
C ILE A 189 -1.69 -11.51 13.35
N TYR A 190 -2.37 -11.91 12.26
CA TYR A 190 -2.47 -13.30 11.86
C TYR A 190 -1.38 -13.64 10.86
N LEU A 191 -0.71 -14.78 11.06
CA LEU A 191 0.06 -15.46 10.03
C LEU A 191 -0.74 -16.62 9.47
N ILE A 192 -0.81 -16.71 8.13
CA ILE A 192 -1.47 -17.80 7.41
C ILE A 192 -0.43 -18.50 6.56
N GLU A 193 -0.28 -19.80 6.72
CA GLU A 193 0.60 -20.62 5.90
C GLU A 193 -0.01 -20.79 4.50
N THR A 194 0.68 -20.34 3.47
CA THR A 194 0.16 -20.32 2.09
C THR A 194 -0.11 -21.70 1.51
N ALA A 195 0.65 -22.72 1.97
CA ALA A 195 0.51 -24.08 1.50
C ALA A 195 -0.73 -24.79 2.08
N THR A 196 -1.07 -24.53 3.35
CA THR A 196 -2.10 -25.28 4.09
C THR A 196 -3.32 -24.47 4.48
N GLY A 197 -3.22 -23.14 4.50
CA GLY A 197 -4.23 -22.23 5.03
C GLY A 197 -4.31 -22.22 6.57
N ARG A 198 -3.43 -22.93 7.26
CA ARG A 198 -3.39 -22.88 8.73
C ARG A 198 -2.99 -21.49 9.17
N SER A 199 -3.73 -20.96 10.15
CA SER A 199 -3.49 -19.64 10.70
C SER A 199 -3.12 -19.70 12.18
N ARG A 200 -2.30 -18.73 12.62
CA ARG A 200 -2.01 -18.49 14.03
C ARG A 200 -1.97 -16.98 14.30
N ILE A 201 -2.23 -16.58 15.52
CA ILE A 201 -1.96 -15.22 15.98
C ILE A 201 -0.45 -15.12 16.23
N LEU A 202 0.20 -14.13 15.60
CA LEU A 202 1.58 -13.80 15.85
C LEU A 202 1.70 -12.86 17.06
N ALA A 203 0.90 -11.78 17.07
CA ALA A 203 0.93 -10.78 18.12
C ALA A 203 -0.45 -10.17 18.35
N GLU A 204 -0.69 -9.67 19.56
CA GLU A 204 -1.81 -8.80 19.91
C GLU A 204 -1.24 -7.43 20.31
N LEU A 205 -1.66 -6.38 19.62
CA LEU A 205 -1.10 -5.03 19.76
C LEU A 205 -2.17 -4.06 20.30
N PRO A 206 -1.88 -3.24 21.30
CA PRO A 206 -2.84 -2.35 21.94
C PRO A 206 -3.09 -1.06 21.15
N PHE A 207 -2.89 -1.11 19.83
CA PHE A 207 -3.10 -0.01 18.90
C PHE A 207 -3.63 -0.51 17.57
N TRP A 208 -4.10 0.41 16.75
CA TRP A 208 -4.68 0.11 15.46
C TRP A 208 -3.59 -0.19 14.44
N VAL A 209 -3.61 -1.38 13.85
CA VAL A 209 -2.69 -1.80 12.79
C VAL A 209 -3.42 -1.81 11.46
N THR A 210 -2.87 -1.09 10.48
CA THR A 210 -3.38 -1.06 9.12
C THR A 210 -2.36 -1.54 8.09
N HIS A 211 -1.08 -1.26 8.27
CA HIS A 211 0.01 -1.71 7.41
C HIS A 211 0.80 -2.84 8.06
N VAL A 212 1.15 -3.82 7.24
CA VAL A 212 2.05 -4.92 7.60
C VAL A 212 2.97 -5.20 6.43
N ASN A 213 4.27 -5.37 6.68
CA ASN A 213 5.27 -5.65 5.66
C ASN A 213 6.30 -6.63 6.18
N PHE A 214 6.47 -7.78 5.52
CA PHE A 214 7.62 -8.65 5.78
C PHE A 214 8.90 -8.01 5.27
N ALA A 215 10.02 -8.27 5.95
CA ALA A 215 11.33 -7.94 5.43
C ALA A 215 11.59 -8.71 4.12
N PRO A 216 12.29 -8.09 3.15
CA PRO A 216 12.49 -8.69 1.83
C PRO A 216 13.44 -9.89 1.84
N ASP A 217 14.25 -10.03 2.87
CA ASP A 217 15.29 -11.07 3.03
C ASP A 217 15.08 -11.95 4.26
N ASP A 218 14.09 -11.65 5.11
CA ASP A 218 13.89 -12.34 6.38
C ASP A 218 12.39 -12.44 6.71
N SER A 219 11.82 -13.63 6.52
CA SER A 219 10.40 -13.88 6.80
C SER A 219 10.05 -13.91 8.31
N ASP A 220 11.05 -13.82 9.19
CA ASP A 220 10.86 -13.76 10.65
C ASP A 220 10.71 -12.31 11.15
N LYS A 221 10.92 -11.32 10.27
CA LYS A 221 10.81 -9.90 10.59
C LYS A 221 9.64 -9.23 9.88
N LEU A 222 8.85 -8.52 10.65
CA LEU A 222 7.65 -7.85 10.18
C LEU A 222 7.61 -6.41 10.68
N LEU A 223 7.38 -5.45 9.78
CA LEU A 223 6.98 -4.10 10.15
C LEU A 223 5.47 -4.05 10.28
N VAL A 224 5.01 -3.33 11.30
CA VAL A 224 3.61 -2.93 11.44
C VAL A 224 3.54 -1.46 11.83
N ASN A 225 2.43 -0.81 11.47
CA ASN A 225 2.21 0.56 11.90
C ASN A 225 1.29 0.62 13.13
N SER A 226 1.43 1.68 13.90
CA SER A 226 0.37 2.18 14.77
C SER A 226 -0.36 3.29 14.04
N GLU A 227 -1.59 3.02 13.59
CA GLU A 227 -2.43 4.01 12.93
C GLU A 227 -3.18 4.82 13.99
N GLY A 228 -3.21 6.13 13.84
CA GLY A 228 -3.85 7.00 14.83
C GLY A 228 -3.72 8.46 14.47
N PRO A 229 -4.08 9.37 15.38
CA PRO A 229 -3.87 10.79 15.19
C PRO A 229 -2.42 11.03 14.79
N GLN A 230 -2.21 11.54 13.58
CA GLN A 230 -0.88 11.66 12.94
C GLN A 230 0.03 12.69 13.60
N SER A 231 -0.38 13.28 14.67
CA SER A 231 0.48 14.14 15.45
C SER A 231 1.12 13.32 16.56
N SER A 232 2.37 13.61 16.87
CA SER A 232 3.04 13.32 18.13
C SER A 232 2.29 13.94 19.33
N ARG A 233 0.96 14.04 19.25
CA ARG A 233 0.11 14.46 20.36
C ARG A 233 0.41 13.53 21.51
N HIS A 234 0.77 14.12 22.63
CA HIS A 234 1.16 13.46 23.84
C HIS A 234 0.31 12.20 24.11
N GLY A 235 0.95 11.03 24.11
CA GLY A 235 0.35 9.76 24.43
C GLY A 235 -0.03 8.84 23.27
N SER A 236 0.19 9.23 22.02
CA SER A 236 0.12 8.27 20.90
C SER A 236 1.38 7.41 20.84
N PRO A 237 1.27 6.11 20.55
CA PRO A 237 2.44 5.27 20.34
C PRO A 237 3.21 5.73 19.08
N PRO A 238 4.53 5.42 19.01
CA PRO A 238 5.28 5.57 17.76
C PRO A 238 4.58 4.87 16.59
N ARG A 239 4.74 5.38 15.37
CA ARG A 239 4.06 4.81 14.21
C ARG A 239 4.64 3.47 13.78
N ILE A 240 5.97 3.32 13.73
CA ILE A 240 6.64 2.17 13.14
C ILE A 240 7.07 1.20 14.25
N TRP A 241 6.64 -0.05 14.14
CA TRP A 241 6.95 -1.13 15.06
C TRP A 241 7.57 -2.30 14.34
N CYS A 242 8.55 -2.90 14.99
CA CYS A 242 9.15 -4.17 14.63
C CYS A 242 8.44 -5.30 15.36
N VAL A 243 8.13 -6.38 14.66
CA VAL A 243 7.55 -7.61 15.22
C VAL A 243 8.39 -8.80 14.74
N GLU A 244 8.84 -9.62 15.66
CA GLU A 244 9.61 -10.83 15.40
C GLU A 244 8.69 -12.07 15.28
N SER A 245 9.21 -13.16 14.75
CA SER A 245 8.44 -14.40 14.53
C SER A 245 7.92 -15.08 15.81
N ASP A 246 8.48 -14.74 16.98
CA ASP A 246 8.00 -15.17 18.29
C ASP A 246 6.88 -14.27 18.88
N GLY A 247 6.53 -13.19 18.17
CA GLY A 247 5.53 -12.20 18.56
C GLY A 247 6.07 -11.08 19.46
N SER A 248 7.34 -11.09 19.81
CA SER A 248 7.97 -9.95 20.48
C SER A 248 7.94 -8.73 19.58
N HIS A 249 7.75 -7.55 20.17
CA HIS A 249 7.62 -6.32 19.39
C HIS A 249 8.14 -5.10 20.16
N HIS A 250 8.65 -4.13 19.40
CA HIS A 250 9.16 -2.87 19.94
C HIS A 250 9.02 -1.76 18.90
N PRO A 251 8.93 -0.49 19.31
CA PRO A 251 8.98 0.62 18.35
C PRO A 251 10.35 0.66 17.69
N LEU A 252 10.36 0.96 16.38
CA LEU A 252 11.61 1.13 15.63
C LEU A 252 12.44 2.28 16.19
N PHE A 253 11.80 3.39 16.55
CA PHE A 253 12.41 4.55 17.20
C PHE A 253 11.36 5.47 17.84
N GLU A 254 11.80 6.33 18.76
CA GLU A 254 10.98 7.37 19.35
C GLU A 254 10.83 8.57 18.41
N GLN A 255 9.61 9.02 18.16
CA GLN A 255 9.30 10.01 17.13
C GLN A 255 9.43 11.48 17.58
N ASN A 256 9.80 11.76 18.78
CA ASN A 256 10.12 13.07 19.38
C ASN A 256 9.80 14.32 18.50
N GLY A 257 8.52 14.68 18.35
CA GLY A 257 8.10 15.83 17.54
C GLY A 257 8.07 15.62 16.04
N MET A 258 8.30 14.39 15.57
CA MET A 258 8.14 14.02 14.15
C MET A 258 6.77 13.40 13.88
N ARG A 259 6.16 13.78 12.78
CA ARG A 259 5.10 13.01 12.14
C ARG A 259 5.75 12.09 11.12
N VAL A 260 5.43 10.80 11.19
CA VAL A 260 5.95 9.75 10.31
C VAL A 260 4.80 9.05 9.59
N ASN A 261 4.97 8.75 8.31
CA ASN A 261 3.98 8.08 7.48
C ASN A 261 4.63 7.09 6.51
N HIS A 262 3.84 6.12 6.05
CA HIS A 262 4.07 5.25 4.91
C HIS A 262 5.45 4.57 4.92
N GLU A 263 5.66 3.78 5.98
CA GLU A 263 6.84 2.93 6.12
C GLU A 263 6.82 1.76 5.13
N ASN A 264 8.00 1.44 4.60
CA ASN A 264 8.21 0.29 3.72
C ASN A 264 9.66 -0.20 3.81
N PHE A 265 9.91 -1.48 3.54
CA PHE A 265 11.28 -1.94 3.39
C PHE A 265 11.89 -1.47 2.07
N ALA A 266 13.18 -1.12 2.08
CA ALA A 266 13.98 -1.06 0.87
C ALA A 266 14.05 -2.46 0.22
N ARG A 267 14.25 -2.53 -1.11
CA ARG A 267 14.10 -3.79 -1.84
C ARG A 267 15.24 -4.78 -1.62
N ASP A 268 16.47 -4.27 -1.54
CA ASP A 268 17.69 -5.09 -1.49
C ASP A 268 18.51 -4.85 -0.23
N GLN A 269 17.94 -4.14 0.75
CA GLN A 269 18.58 -3.80 2.00
C GLN A 269 17.58 -3.93 3.15
N PRO A 270 17.99 -4.33 4.35
CA PRO A 270 17.12 -4.37 5.52
C PRO A 270 16.85 -2.97 6.10
N TRP A 271 16.69 -1.97 5.22
CA TRP A 271 16.40 -0.59 5.59
C TRP A 271 14.91 -0.33 5.52
N ILE A 272 14.42 0.45 6.45
CA ILE A 272 13.05 0.91 6.50
C ILE A 272 13.01 2.34 6.00
N ILE A 273 12.35 2.55 4.84
CA ILE A 273 12.13 3.86 4.23
C ILE A 273 10.79 4.38 4.69
N TYR A 274 10.73 5.65 5.05
CA TYR A 274 9.52 6.34 5.47
C TYR A 274 9.63 7.83 5.13
N HIS A 275 8.50 8.51 5.13
CA HIS A 275 8.51 9.96 5.02
C HIS A 275 7.79 10.60 6.21
N GLY A 276 7.98 11.89 6.36
CA GLY A 276 7.36 12.60 7.47
C GLY A 276 7.62 14.09 7.44
N GLY A 277 7.46 14.70 8.60
CA GLY A 277 7.75 16.11 8.79
C GLY A 277 7.93 16.41 10.26
N TYR A 278 8.78 17.40 10.55
CA TYR A 278 8.95 17.93 11.89
C TYR A 278 7.80 18.86 12.23
N GLU A 279 7.28 18.74 13.46
CA GLU A 279 6.27 19.66 13.97
C GLU A 279 6.91 21.05 14.19
N LYS A 280 6.15 22.06 13.86
CA LYS A 280 6.59 23.45 14.05
C LYS A 280 6.52 23.84 15.52
N ASN A 281 7.65 24.04 16.15
CA ASN A 281 7.77 24.78 17.39
C ASN A 281 7.70 26.29 17.09
N GLY A 282 6.51 26.78 16.63
CA GLY A 282 6.30 28.21 16.36
C GLY A 282 6.84 28.73 15.01
N GLU A 283 7.47 27.91 14.19
CA GLU A 283 8.02 28.32 12.88
C GLU A 283 6.96 28.26 11.75
N ALA A 284 7.10 29.15 10.75
CA ALA A 284 6.15 29.24 9.63
C ALA A 284 6.26 28.11 8.60
N ARG A 285 7.32 27.32 8.57
CA ARG A 285 7.59 26.30 7.55
C ARG A 285 7.61 24.89 8.13
N ARG A 286 7.01 23.92 7.44
CA ARG A 286 7.18 22.49 7.73
C ARG A 286 8.46 22.01 7.06
N ARG A 287 9.29 21.27 7.77
CA ARG A 287 10.40 20.55 7.18
C ARG A 287 9.96 19.12 6.93
N ASN A 288 9.51 18.84 5.73
CA ASN A 288 9.22 17.46 5.31
C ASN A 288 10.52 16.74 4.95
N PHE A 289 10.48 15.41 4.98
CA PHE A 289 11.64 14.59 4.68
C PHE A 289 11.23 13.21 4.12
N VAL A 290 12.17 12.56 3.42
CA VAL A 290 12.23 11.11 3.21
C VAL A 290 13.45 10.58 3.92
N ALA A 291 13.30 9.53 4.70
CA ALA A 291 14.38 8.99 5.53
C ALA A 291 14.43 7.47 5.49
N ALA A 292 15.57 6.92 5.89
CA ALA A 292 15.73 5.49 6.12
C ALA A 292 16.43 5.22 7.45
N ARG A 293 16.02 4.11 8.08
CA ARG A 293 16.68 3.53 9.26
C ARG A 293 16.91 2.05 9.03
N ASP A 294 17.88 1.49 9.73
CA ASP A 294 18.03 0.05 9.81
C ASP A 294 17.03 -0.57 10.80
N TRP A 295 17.04 -1.91 10.90
CA TRP A 295 16.16 -2.66 11.81
C TRP A 295 16.37 -2.33 13.30
N THR A 296 17.53 -1.80 13.67
CA THR A 296 17.83 -1.37 15.05
C THR A 296 17.35 0.06 15.34
N GLY A 297 16.80 0.75 14.34
CA GLY A 297 16.38 2.15 14.44
C GLY A 297 17.52 3.15 14.19
N SER A 298 18.73 2.70 13.82
CA SER A 298 19.85 3.59 13.51
C SER A 298 19.62 4.33 12.18
N PRO A 299 19.85 5.64 12.10
CA PRO A 299 19.62 6.41 10.88
C PRO A 299 20.60 6.05 9.77
N ILE A 300 20.10 5.91 8.54
CA ILE A 300 20.87 5.67 7.32
C ILE A 300 20.99 6.95 6.49
N PHE A 301 19.86 7.59 6.22
CA PHE A 301 19.80 8.90 5.56
C PHE A 301 18.52 9.65 5.92
N GLU A 302 18.54 10.96 5.73
CA GLU A 302 17.38 11.83 5.75
C GLU A 302 17.54 12.90 4.66
N TYR A 303 16.62 12.95 3.72
CA TYR A 303 16.56 13.96 2.66
C TYR A 303 15.49 14.99 3.00
N ALA A 304 15.91 16.18 3.38
CA ALA A 304 15.02 17.30 3.65
C ALA A 304 14.38 17.82 2.36
N LEU A 305 13.10 18.12 2.42
CA LEU A 305 12.27 18.54 1.29
C LEU A 305 11.59 19.90 1.54
N GLU A 306 12.05 20.62 2.54
CA GLU A 306 11.48 21.90 2.96
C GLU A 306 9.95 21.84 3.07
N ASP A 307 9.24 22.78 2.43
CA ASP A 307 7.77 22.85 2.46
C ASP A 307 7.07 21.93 1.42
N LEU A 308 7.79 21.09 0.68
CA LEU A 308 7.19 20.23 -0.33
C LEU A 308 6.31 19.17 0.32
N PRO A 309 4.99 19.20 0.15
CA PRO A 309 4.13 18.14 0.66
C PRO A 309 4.31 16.87 -0.15
N LEU A 310 4.38 15.74 0.54
CA LEU A 310 4.37 14.39 -0.02
C LEU A 310 3.16 13.63 0.50
N MET A 311 2.55 12.81 -0.35
CA MET A 311 1.55 11.85 0.11
C MET A 311 2.20 10.51 0.40
N HIS A 312 3.01 10.01 -0.51
CA HIS A 312 3.70 8.72 -0.41
C HIS A 312 5.18 8.87 -0.74
N ALA A 313 5.99 7.99 -0.15
CA ALA A 313 7.37 7.76 -0.54
C ALA A 313 7.62 6.25 -0.53
N THR A 314 8.01 5.70 -1.66
CA THR A 314 8.20 4.27 -1.84
C THR A 314 9.62 3.96 -2.32
N PRO A 315 10.18 2.79 -1.93
CA PRO A 315 11.54 2.42 -2.28
C PRO A 315 11.71 2.18 -3.77
N MET A 316 12.88 2.52 -4.29
CA MET A 316 13.34 2.14 -5.62
C MET A 316 14.38 1.00 -5.54
N ASN A 317 14.77 0.45 -6.71
CA ASN A 317 15.81 -0.58 -6.78
C ASN A 317 17.17 -0.08 -6.26
N ASN A 318 17.47 1.21 -6.45
CA ASN A 318 18.57 1.83 -5.69
C ASN A 318 18.04 2.15 -4.28
N PRO A 319 18.61 1.57 -3.20
CA PRO A 319 18.07 1.71 -1.85
C PRO A 319 18.17 3.13 -1.27
N ARG A 320 18.93 4.04 -1.91
CA ARG A 320 19.00 5.45 -1.54
C ARG A 320 18.04 6.33 -2.33
N TRP A 321 17.26 5.74 -3.24
CA TRP A 321 16.30 6.47 -4.06
C TRP A 321 14.88 6.11 -3.64
N SER A 322 14.01 7.09 -3.72
CA SER A 322 12.58 6.89 -3.46
C SER A 322 11.77 7.55 -4.57
N VAL A 323 10.69 6.89 -4.98
CA VAL A 323 9.68 7.55 -5.79
C VAL A 323 8.62 8.15 -4.86
N VAL A 324 8.17 9.35 -5.20
CA VAL A 324 7.20 10.13 -4.41
C VAL A 324 6.11 10.69 -5.33
N ASP A 325 4.94 10.93 -4.76
CA ASP A 325 3.93 11.79 -5.35
C ASP A 325 3.93 13.16 -4.64
N THR A 326 4.13 14.18 -5.43
CA THR A 326 4.00 15.59 -5.05
C THR A 326 2.62 16.10 -5.47
N PRO A 327 2.22 17.36 -5.20
CA PRO A 327 0.93 17.87 -5.68
C PRO A 327 0.72 17.81 -7.19
N GLU A 328 1.79 17.79 -7.99
CA GLU A 328 1.70 17.83 -9.45
C GLU A 328 2.40 16.65 -10.16
N HIS A 329 3.46 16.09 -9.56
CA HIS A 329 4.34 15.14 -10.23
C HIS A 329 4.48 13.81 -9.50
N ILE A 330 4.62 12.74 -10.26
CA ILE A 330 5.40 11.60 -9.84
C ILE A 330 6.87 11.98 -10.00
N ALA A 331 7.64 11.90 -8.94
CA ALA A 331 9.03 12.34 -8.91
C ALA A 331 9.93 11.32 -8.21
N MET A 332 11.22 11.40 -8.49
CA MET A 332 12.25 10.64 -7.79
C MET A 332 13.01 11.55 -6.83
N ILE A 333 13.28 11.06 -5.62
CA ILE A 333 14.19 11.67 -4.68
C ILE A 333 15.45 10.83 -4.61
N CYS A 334 16.60 11.46 -4.78
CA CYS A 334 17.91 10.84 -4.70
C CYS A 334 18.97 11.83 -4.14
N PRO A 335 20.15 11.35 -3.68
CA PRO A 335 21.23 12.24 -3.33
C PRO A 335 21.86 12.89 -4.57
N ASP A 336 22.19 14.19 -4.48
CA ASP A 336 23.05 14.86 -5.44
C ASP A 336 24.55 14.54 -5.18
N ALA A 337 25.43 15.13 -5.97
CA ALA A 337 26.88 14.93 -5.83
C ALA A 337 27.46 15.39 -4.47
N GLN A 338 26.73 16.23 -3.73
CA GLN A 338 27.06 16.70 -2.40
C GLN A 338 26.29 15.97 -1.29
N ASN A 339 25.61 14.86 -1.63
CA ASN A 339 24.74 14.07 -0.75
C ASN A 339 23.56 14.86 -0.15
N ARG A 340 23.11 15.91 -0.84
CA ARG A 340 21.87 16.64 -0.53
C ARG A 340 20.73 16.01 -1.33
N SER A 341 19.48 16.25 -0.92
CA SER A 341 18.32 15.80 -1.66
C SER A 341 18.17 16.50 -3.03
N ALA A 342 18.03 15.71 -4.07
CA ALA A 342 17.58 16.17 -5.38
C ALA A 342 16.20 15.59 -5.68
N LEU A 343 15.27 16.44 -6.13
CA LEU A 343 13.95 16.04 -6.61
C LEU A 343 13.94 16.10 -8.13
N ILE A 344 13.66 14.95 -8.76
CA ILE A 344 13.64 14.82 -10.23
C ILE A 344 12.22 14.46 -10.65
N PRO A 345 11.46 15.38 -11.29
CA PRO A 345 10.15 15.07 -11.84
C PRO A 345 10.27 13.98 -12.92
N LEU A 346 9.43 12.95 -12.84
CA LEU A 346 9.33 11.89 -13.83
C LEU A 346 8.20 12.17 -14.82
N CYS A 347 7.02 12.52 -14.33
CA CYS A 347 5.90 12.98 -15.16
C CYS A 347 4.86 13.73 -14.32
N ARG A 348 4.01 14.52 -14.96
CA ARG A 348 2.81 15.05 -14.32
C ARG A 348 1.74 13.97 -14.20
N HIS A 349 1.21 13.77 -12.98
CA HIS A 349 0.13 12.81 -12.78
C HIS A 349 -1.25 13.37 -13.15
N HIS A 350 -1.43 14.70 -13.16
CA HIS A 350 -2.69 15.40 -13.46
C HIS A 350 -3.91 14.92 -12.65
N SER A 351 -3.71 14.29 -11.51
CA SER A 351 -4.82 13.94 -10.64
C SER A 351 -5.49 15.20 -10.11
N ARG A 352 -6.83 15.28 -10.26
CA ARG A 352 -7.58 16.52 -10.06
C ARG A 352 -7.85 16.84 -8.60
N GLU A 353 -7.96 15.81 -7.78
CA GLU A 353 -8.29 15.93 -6.36
C GLU A 353 -7.05 15.62 -5.53
N GLY A 354 -6.03 16.43 -5.66
CA GLY A 354 -4.77 16.24 -4.93
C GLY A 354 -4.97 15.72 -3.51
N PHE A 355 -3.94 15.38 -2.87
CA PHE A 355 -3.80 15.02 -1.46
C PHE A 355 -5.08 15.06 -0.60
N GLY A 356 -5.70 13.92 -0.34
CA GLY A 356 -6.53 13.73 0.84
C GLY A 356 -8.03 13.58 0.66
N ALA A 357 -8.61 13.69 -0.53
CA ALA A 357 -10.06 13.61 -0.66
C ALA A 357 -10.59 12.17 -0.79
N ASN A 358 -9.98 11.34 -1.61
CA ASN A 358 -10.42 9.98 -1.86
C ASN A 358 -9.24 9.04 -2.09
N GLN A 359 -9.13 8.00 -1.26
CA GLN A 359 -8.06 7.01 -1.33
C GLN A 359 -8.00 6.28 -2.69
N ASP A 360 -9.14 6.14 -3.36
CA ASP A 360 -9.19 5.53 -4.70
C ASP A 360 -8.50 6.37 -5.78
N HIS A 361 -8.31 7.68 -5.55
CA HIS A 361 -7.69 8.62 -6.49
C HIS A 361 -6.24 8.98 -6.14
N HIS A 362 -5.69 8.45 -5.05
CA HIS A 362 -4.29 8.66 -4.70
C HIS A 362 -3.39 7.96 -5.71
N CYS A 363 -2.26 8.59 -6.04
CA CYS A 363 -1.35 8.07 -7.07
C CYS A 363 -0.68 6.75 -6.68
N HIS A 364 -0.31 6.57 -5.40
CA HIS A 364 0.36 5.37 -4.88
C HIS A 364 1.51 4.89 -5.79
N PRO A 365 2.50 5.74 -6.13
CA PRO A 365 3.52 5.37 -7.09
C PRO A 365 4.44 4.29 -6.55
N LEU A 366 4.74 3.29 -7.37
CA LEU A 366 5.68 2.22 -7.03
C LEU A 366 6.48 1.82 -8.26
N GLN A 367 7.81 1.78 -8.13
CA GLN A 367 8.67 1.28 -9.21
C GLN A 367 8.40 -0.21 -9.45
N THR A 368 8.40 -0.64 -10.71
CA THR A 368 8.36 -2.07 -11.05
C THR A 368 9.59 -2.80 -10.53
N LEU A 369 9.48 -4.08 -10.22
CA LEU A 369 10.61 -4.87 -9.70
C LEU A 369 11.74 -5.01 -10.73
N ALA A 370 11.40 -5.01 -12.02
CA ALA A 370 12.37 -4.97 -13.12
C ALA A 370 13.08 -3.61 -13.24
N GLY A 371 12.57 -2.57 -12.58
CA GLY A 371 13.18 -1.24 -12.56
C GLY A 371 12.88 -0.34 -13.75
N GLY A 372 12.17 -0.84 -14.78
CA GLY A 372 11.96 -0.12 -16.04
C GLY A 372 10.87 0.96 -16.01
N GLY A 373 10.11 1.09 -14.94
CA GLY A 373 9.05 2.09 -14.84
C GLY A 373 8.50 2.27 -13.44
N VAL A 374 7.64 3.28 -13.28
CA VAL A 374 6.88 3.55 -12.05
C VAL A 374 5.39 3.48 -12.39
N VAL A 375 4.68 2.54 -11.75
CA VAL A 375 3.23 2.39 -11.89
C VAL A 375 2.53 3.30 -10.88
N PHE A 376 1.46 3.96 -11.30
CA PHE A 376 0.69 4.86 -10.46
C PHE A 376 -0.76 4.97 -10.95
N ALA A 377 -1.66 5.48 -10.09
CA ALA A 377 -3.01 5.85 -10.45
C ALA A 377 -3.11 7.34 -10.83
N SER A 378 -4.02 7.66 -11.74
CA SER A 378 -4.39 9.05 -12.02
C SER A 378 -5.83 9.14 -12.50
N ASN A 379 -6.57 10.13 -11.99
CA ASN A 379 -7.95 10.43 -12.40
C ASN A 379 -8.02 11.58 -13.42
N ARG A 380 -6.96 11.80 -14.21
CA ARG A 380 -6.85 12.88 -15.21
C ARG A 380 -8.00 12.91 -16.23
N GLU A 381 -8.59 11.76 -16.53
CA GLU A 381 -9.70 11.60 -17.50
C GLU A 381 -11.08 11.42 -16.83
N GLY A 382 -11.18 11.59 -15.51
CA GLY A 382 -12.42 11.39 -14.75
C GLY A 382 -12.22 10.46 -13.57
N GLU A 383 -12.52 9.17 -13.71
CA GLU A 383 -12.18 8.15 -12.73
C GLU A 383 -10.69 7.76 -12.82
N ALA A 384 -10.16 7.19 -11.74
CA ALA A 384 -8.77 6.75 -11.72
C ALA A 384 -8.53 5.61 -12.71
N ASN A 385 -7.40 5.69 -13.40
CA ASN A 385 -6.89 4.68 -14.31
C ASN A 385 -5.42 4.39 -13.98
N VAL A 386 -4.91 3.27 -14.49
CA VAL A 386 -3.55 2.79 -14.24
C VAL A 386 -2.59 3.32 -15.28
N TYR A 387 -1.53 3.95 -14.82
CA TYR A 387 -0.46 4.53 -15.64
C TYR A 387 0.91 3.98 -15.23
N GLU A 388 1.87 4.13 -16.13
CA GLU A 388 3.27 3.84 -15.89
C GLU A 388 4.15 4.87 -16.61
N VAL A 389 5.03 5.54 -15.87
CA VAL A 389 6.10 6.34 -16.48
C VAL A 389 7.35 5.47 -16.60
N HIS A 390 7.98 5.48 -17.78
CA HIS A 390 9.20 4.72 -18.06
C HIS A 390 10.43 5.50 -17.59
N LEU A 391 11.40 4.76 -16.99
CA LEU A 391 12.66 5.31 -16.49
C LEU A 391 13.79 5.14 -17.49
#